data_d81dcff94d4d34393ee54282ff1beaec
#
_entry.id   d81dcff94d4d34393ee54282ff1beaec
#
_cell.length_a   1.000
_cell.length_b   1.000
_cell.length_c   1.000
_cell.angle_alpha   90.00
_cell.angle_beta   90.00
_cell.angle_gamma   90.00
#
_symmetry.space_group_name_H-M   'P 1'
#
loop_
_entity.id
_entity.type
_entity.pdbx_description
1 polymer ?
#
loop_
_entity_poly.entity_id
_entity_poly.type
_entity_poly.pdbx_seq_one_letter_code
_entity_poly.pdbx_strand_id
1 'polypeptide(L)'
;MVSKKGKEKYIQLARRVALQGSYGGYKHGAVLVKGGSIINISHNKDKFCSFGSRFRKRDEGTATLHAELGCILNLDRNITSGTTIYVVRVNKKGCFRMSKPCSMCQAALEHVGVKKVFYSNEEGEIDSYKL
;
A
#
# COMPACT_ATOMS: atom_id res chain seq x y z
N MET A 1 -21.74 -6.21 2.23
CA MET A 1 -22.06 -4.79 2.46
C MET A 1 -20.80 -3.94 2.37
N VAL A 2 -20.90 -2.81 1.69
CA VAL A 2 -19.72 -1.92 1.58
C VAL A 2 -19.54 -1.19 2.90
N SER A 3 -18.38 -1.35 3.51
CA SER A 3 -18.00 -0.62 4.71
C SER A 3 -17.74 0.85 4.35
N LYS A 4 -17.94 1.76 5.32
CA LYS A 4 -17.48 3.14 5.19
C LYS A 4 -15.97 3.22 4.96
N LYS A 5 -15.23 2.16 5.33
CA LYS A 5 -13.78 2.08 5.29
C LYS A 5 -13.30 1.11 4.22
N GLY A 6 -14.03 1.03 3.11
CA GLY A 6 -13.65 0.23 1.96
C GLY A 6 -14.34 -1.11 1.87
N LYS A 7 -14.00 -1.86 0.83
CA LYS A 7 -14.60 -3.16 0.58
C LYS A 7 -13.78 -4.26 1.24
N GLU A 8 -14.45 -5.09 2.02
CA GLU A 8 -13.82 -6.18 2.76
C GLU A 8 -13.02 -7.11 1.85
N LYS A 9 -13.49 -7.40 0.64
CA LYS A 9 -12.79 -8.30 -0.27
C LYS A 9 -11.38 -7.80 -0.63
N TYR A 10 -11.19 -6.50 -0.78
CA TYR A 10 -9.87 -5.94 -1.10
C TYR A 10 -8.97 -5.92 0.12
N ILE A 11 -9.55 -5.69 1.29
CA ILE A 11 -8.81 -5.74 2.56
C ILE A 11 -8.29 -7.15 2.82
N GLN A 12 -9.15 -8.17 2.62
CA GLN A 12 -8.74 -9.56 2.80
C GLN A 12 -7.72 -10.00 1.74
N LEU A 13 -7.84 -9.50 0.52
CA LEU A 13 -6.83 -9.77 -0.51
C LEU A 13 -5.49 -9.16 -0.12
N ALA A 14 -5.47 -7.91 0.35
CA ALA A 14 -4.25 -7.26 0.82
C ALA A 14 -3.61 -8.05 1.96
N ARG A 15 -4.43 -8.57 2.89
CA ARG A 15 -3.94 -9.41 3.98
C ARG A 15 -3.29 -10.69 3.46
N ARG A 16 -3.91 -11.38 2.51
CA ARG A 16 -3.32 -12.58 1.89
C ARG A 16 -2.02 -12.28 1.17
N VAL A 17 -1.97 -11.16 0.44
CA VAL A 17 -0.75 -10.72 -0.24
C VAL A 17 0.36 -10.45 0.76
N ALA A 18 0.05 -9.77 1.87
CA ALA A 18 1.02 -9.52 2.93
C ALA A 18 1.60 -10.82 3.49
N LEU A 19 0.74 -11.80 3.75
CA LEU A 19 1.16 -13.08 4.33
C LEU A 19 2.00 -13.91 3.37
N GLN A 20 1.90 -13.68 2.07
CA GLN A 20 2.71 -14.37 1.05
C GLN A 20 4.13 -13.80 0.94
N GLY A 21 4.37 -12.61 1.51
CA GLY A 21 5.69 -11.99 1.45
C GLY A 21 6.71 -12.75 2.28
N SER A 22 7.94 -12.76 1.80
CA SER A 22 9.05 -13.46 2.47
C SER A 22 9.88 -12.54 3.38
N TYR A 23 9.58 -11.25 3.41
CA TYR A 23 10.30 -10.30 4.26
C TYR A 23 10.07 -10.65 5.73
N GLY A 24 11.17 -10.89 6.48
CA GLY A 24 11.11 -11.44 7.83
C GLY A 24 10.67 -10.47 8.92
N GLY A 25 10.69 -9.16 8.67
CA GLY A 25 10.31 -8.17 9.67
C GLY A 25 8.83 -7.85 9.63
N TYR A 26 8.45 -6.88 8.85
CA TYR A 26 7.06 -6.45 8.73
C TYR A 26 6.46 -6.99 7.45
N LYS A 27 5.23 -7.47 7.52
CA LYS A 27 4.53 -7.99 6.33
C LYS A 27 3.46 -7.00 5.91
N HIS A 28 3.71 -6.29 4.81
CA HIS A 28 2.77 -5.35 4.21
C HIS A 28 2.23 -5.91 2.91
N GLY A 29 0.94 -5.72 2.67
CA GLY A 29 0.32 -6.04 1.39
C GLY A 29 -0.46 -4.84 0.90
N ALA A 30 -0.49 -4.67 -0.42
CA ALA A 30 -1.21 -3.57 -1.05
C ALA A 30 -1.98 -4.06 -2.27
N VAL A 31 -3.16 -3.49 -2.47
CA VAL A 31 -4.02 -3.77 -3.62
C VAL A 31 -4.44 -2.44 -4.24
N LEU A 32 -4.18 -2.28 -5.52
CA LEU A 32 -4.54 -1.08 -6.28
C LEU A 32 -5.81 -1.38 -7.08
N VAL A 33 -6.83 -0.53 -6.95
CA VAL A 33 -8.15 -0.75 -7.51
C VAL A 33 -8.60 0.47 -8.30
N LYS A 34 -9.28 0.24 -9.42
CA LYS A 34 -9.89 1.31 -10.21
C LYS A 34 -11.19 0.81 -10.80
N GLY A 35 -12.30 1.52 -10.52
CA GLY A 35 -13.61 1.16 -11.08
C GLY A 35 -14.08 -0.24 -10.74
N GLY A 36 -13.75 -0.72 -9.54
CA GLY A 36 -14.13 -2.07 -9.12
C GLY A 36 -13.23 -3.18 -9.63
N SER A 37 -12.18 -2.83 -10.39
CA SER A 37 -11.24 -3.83 -10.92
C SER A 37 -9.89 -3.73 -10.20
N ILE A 38 -9.31 -4.87 -9.90
CA ILE A 38 -7.97 -4.94 -9.33
C ILE A 38 -6.96 -4.67 -10.44
N ILE A 39 -6.15 -3.62 -10.25
CA ILE A 39 -5.12 -3.23 -11.21
C ILE A 39 -3.80 -3.92 -10.90
N ASN A 40 -3.43 -3.99 -9.63
CA ASN A 40 -2.18 -4.62 -9.23
C ASN A 40 -2.21 -4.99 -7.76
N ILE A 41 -1.32 -5.90 -7.37
CA ILE A 41 -1.10 -6.31 -5.98
C ILE A 41 0.40 -6.34 -5.73
N SER A 42 0.79 -6.12 -4.47
CA SER A 42 2.21 -6.16 -4.12
C SER A 42 2.40 -6.39 -2.62
N HIS A 43 3.53 -7.00 -2.26
CA HIS A 43 3.99 -7.05 -0.88
C HIS A 43 5.35 -6.36 -0.78
N ASN A 44 5.75 -5.97 0.44
CA ASN A 44 7.03 -5.30 0.64
C ASN A 44 8.20 -6.27 0.40
N LYS A 45 9.30 -5.74 -0.12
CA LYS A 45 10.50 -6.49 -0.45
C LYS A 45 11.72 -5.75 0.07
N ASP A 46 12.72 -6.52 0.50
CA ASP A 46 13.98 -5.96 0.97
C ASP A 46 14.92 -5.74 -0.21
N LYS A 47 14.62 -4.73 -1.00
CA LYS A 47 15.50 -4.30 -2.10
C LYS A 47 15.37 -2.80 -2.31
N PHE A 48 16.41 -2.19 -2.86
CA PHE A 48 16.42 -0.76 -3.14
C PHE A 48 15.36 -0.40 -4.19
N CYS A 49 14.67 0.72 -3.97
CA CYS A 49 13.69 1.24 -4.90
C CYS A 49 14.12 2.63 -5.37
N SER A 50 14.64 2.73 -6.58
CA SER A 50 15.08 4.02 -7.14
C SER A 50 13.94 4.99 -7.33
N PHE A 51 12.76 4.50 -7.70
CA PHE A 51 11.56 5.33 -7.81
C PHE A 51 11.18 5.94 -6.46
N GLY A 52 11.15 5.12 -5.41
CA GLY A 52 10.80 5.58 -4.07
C GLY A 52 11.81 6.58 -3.52
N SER A 53 13.10 6.39 -3.83
CA SER A 53 14.13 7.28 -3.30
C SER A 53 13.99 8.73 -3.80
N ARG A 54 13.28 8.95 -4.90
CA ARG A 54 12.98 10.30 -5.42
C ARG A 54 12.05 11.10 -4.51
N PHE A 55 11.31 10.40 -3.64
CA PHE A 55 10.29 11.01 -2.78
C PHE A 55 10.68 10.99 -1.30
N ARG A 56 11.78 10.31 -0.95
CA ARG A 56 12.19 10.24 0.45
C ARG A 56 12.81 11.56 0.91
N LYS A 57 12.64 11.85 2.19
CA LYS A 57 13.29 12.99 2.80
C LYS A 57 14.75 12.67 3.12
N ARG A 58 15.56 13.71 3.28
CA ARG A 58 17.01 13.62 3.48
C ARG A 58 17.43 12.63 4.55
N ASP A 59 16.71 12.57 5.65
CA ASP A 59 17.06 11.79 6.83
C ASP A 59 16.31 10.46 6.94
N GLU A 60 15.60 10.05 5.91
CA GLU A 60 14.79 8.83 5.93
C GLU A 60 15.57 7.55 5.57
N GLY A 61 16.86 7.65 5.34
CA GLY A 61 17.68 6.49 5.02
C GLY A 61 17.45 5.97 3.59
N THR A 62 17.85 4.72 3.34
CA THR A 62 17.75 4.10 2.02
C THR A 62 16.31 3.68 1.72
N ALA A 63 15.82 4.02 0.53
CA ALA A 63 14.50 3.62 0.11
C ALA A 63 14.48 2.13 -0.27
N THR A 64 13.60 1.36 0.34
CA THR A 64 13.34 -0.03 -0.03
C THR A 64 11.99 -0.13 -0.74
N LEU A 65 11.71 -1.28 -1.34
CA LEU A 65 10.47 -1.48 -2.08
C LEU A 65 9.32 -1.79 -1.10
N HIS A 66 8.61 -0.76 -0.72
CA HIS A 66 7.39 -0.89 0.09
C HIS A 66 6.26 -1.44 -0.77
N ALA A 67 5.25 -2.05 -0.14
CA ALA A 67 4.13 -2.66 -0.86
C ALA A 67 3.39 -1.63 -1.72
N GLU A 68 3.19 -0.40 -1.20
CA GLU A 68 2.52 0.66 -1.93
C GLU A 68 3.26 1.00 -3.22
N LEU A 69 4.58 1.12 -3.14
CA LEU A 69 5.40 1.44 -4.31
C LEU A 69 5.35 0.32 -5.34
N GLY A 70 5.36 -0.93 -4.87
CA GLY A 70 5.26 -2.09 -5.76
C GLY A 70 3.98 -2.10 -6.58
N CYS A 71 2.89 -1.57 -6.01
CA CYS A 71 1.61 -1.50 -6.71
C CYS A 71 1.58 -0.49 -7.86
N ILE A 72 2.39 0.56 -7.79
CA ILE A 72 2.37 1.64 -8.79
C ILE A 72 3.57 1.63 -9.72
N LEU A 73 4.59 0.83 -9.40
CA LEU A 73 5.83 0.80 -10.16
C LEU A 73 5.58 0.28 -11.58
N ASN A 74 6.19 0.93 -12.57
CA ASN A 74 6.10 0.56 -13.99
C ASN A 74 4.69 0.63 -14.59
N LEU A 75 3.75 1.31 -13.94
CA LEU A 75 2.43 1.55 -14.49
C LEU A 75 2.33 2.96 -15.06
N ASP A 76 1.66 3.08 -16.20
CA ASP A 76 1.40 4.40 -16.80
C ASP A 76 0.48 5.21 -15.90
N ARG A 77 0.66 6.53 -15.91
CA ARG A 77 -0.18 7.44 -15.15
C ARG A 77 -1.65 7.36 -15.57
N ASN A 78 -1.94 7.02 -16.82
CA ASN A 78 -3.30 6.78 -17.28
C ASN A 78 -3.99 5.67 -16.48
N ILE A 79 -3.20 4.68 -16.04
CA ILE A 79 -3.71 3.54 -15.27
C ILE A 79 -3.83 3.91 -13.81
N THR A 80 -2.83 4.60 -13.26
CA THR A 80 -2.77 4.91 -11.82
C THR A 80 -3.63 6.08 -11.41
N SER A 81 -3.91 7.00 -12.32
CA SER A 81 -4.73 8.18 -12.02
C SER A 81 -6.16 7.78 -11.66
N GLY A 82 -6.65 8.31 -10.54
CA GLY A 82 -8.01 8.03 -10.07
C GLY A 82 -8.18 6.69 -9.38
N THR A 83 -7.08 6.01 -9.05
CA THR A 83 -7.13 4.72 -8.34
C THR A 83 -7.33 4.89 -6.85
N THR A 84 -7.68 3.78 -6.21
CA THR A 84 -7.73 3.65 -4.74
C THR A 84 -6.76 2.55 -4.35
N ILE A 85 -6.01 2.75 -3.29
CA ILE A 85 -5.09 1.73 -2.78
C ILE A 85 -5.52 1.25 -1.40
N TYR A 86 -5.44 -0.06 -1.19
CA TYR A 86 -5.68 -0.70 0.10
C TYR A 86 -4.34 -1.23 0.59
N VAL A 87 -3.90 -0.79 1.76
CA VAL A 87 -2.62 -1.19 2.34
C VAL A 87 -2.87 -1.76 3.72
N VAL A 88 -2.34 -2.94 4.00
CA VAL A 88 -2.42 -3.52 5.32
C VAL A 88 -1.05 -4.00 5.77
N ARG A 89 -0.86 -4.01 7.08
CA ARG A 89 0.29 -4.64 7.72
C ARG A 89 -0.22 -5.71 8.66
N VAL A 90 0.41 -6.87 8.64
CA VAL A 90 0.03 -7.96 9.53
C VAL A 90 1.24 -8.42 10.33
N ASN A 91 0.97 -8.86 11.56
CA ASN A 91 1.98 -9.49 12.40
C ASN A 91 2.05 -10.99 12.09
N LYS A 92 2.88 -11.72 12.83
CA LYS A 92 3.06 -13.18 12.63
C LYS A 92 1.77 -13.96 12.84
N LYS A 93 0.82 -13.44 13.63
CA LYS A 93 -0.46 -14.07 13.89
C LYS A 93 -1.52 -13.69 12.85
N GLY A 94 -1.18 -12.82 11.88
CA GLY A 94 -2.10 -12.35 10.87
C GLY A 94 -3.04 -11.24 11.33
N CYS A 95 -2.75 -10.62 12.48
CA CYS A 95 -3.53 -9.48 12.99
C CYS A 95 -3.06 -8.19 12.34
N PHE A 96 -4.00 -7.29 12.05
CA PHE A 96 -3.68 -6.00 11.44
C PHE A 96 -2.90 -5.10 12.41
N ARG A 97 -1.96 -4.36 11.84
CA ARG A 97 -1.15 -3.36 12.53
C ARG A 97 -1.11 -2.09 11.67
N MET A 98 -0.52 -1.02 12.20
CA MET A 98 -0.46 0.27 11.51
C MET A 98 0.24 0.16 10.16
N SER A 99 -0.44 0.59 9.10
CA SER A 99 0.07 0.54 7.73
C SER A 99 -0.08 1.85 6.97
N LYS A 100 -0.37 2.96 7.65
CA LYS A 100 -0.48 4.24 6.97
C LYS A 100 0.81 4.51 6.19
N PRO A 101 0.70 4.85 4.89
CA PRO A 101 1.88 5.12 4.07
C PRO A 101 2.78 6.18 4.69
N CYS A 102 4.09 5.95 4.66
CA CYS A 102 5.06 6.95 5.10
C CYS A 102 5.06 8.14 4.13
N SER A 103 5.76 9.22 4.51
CA SER A 103 5.78 10.42 3.66
C SER A 103 6.31 10.15 2.26
N MET A 104 7.30 9.26 2.13
CA MET A 104 7.84 8.85 0.83
C MET A 104 6.77 8.16 -0.02
N CYS A 105 6.08 7.18 0.52
CA CYS A 105 5.03 6.46 -0.21
C CYS A 105 3.86 7.37 -0.54
N GLN A 106 3.45 8.22 0.41
CA GLN A 106 2.36 9.16 0.16
C GLN A 106 2.69 10.12 -0.99
N ALA A 107 3.89 10.67 -1.01
CA ALA A 107 4.32 11.56 -2.08
C ALA A 107 4.31 10.84 -3.45
N ALA A 108 4.77 9.60 -3.49
CA ALA A 108 4.76 8.81 -4.72
C ALA A 108 3.34 8.50 -5.19
N LEU A 109 2.44 8.14 -4.27
CA LEU A 109 1.05 7.86 -4.59
C LEU A 109 0.34 9.10 -5.14
N GLU A 110 0.58 10.26 -4.54
CA GLU A 110 0.06 11.53 -5.05
C GLU A 110 0.58 11.83 -6.45
N HIS A 111 1.87 11.61 -6.66
CA HIS A 111 2.53 11.87 -7.94
C HIS A 111 1.89 11.09 -9.09
N VAL A 112 1.49 9.85 -8.86
CA VAL A 112 0.88 9.01 -9.91
C VAL A 112 -0.65 9.11 -9.96
N GLY A 113 -1.26 9.95 -9.12
CA GLY A 113 -2.68 10.24 -9.20
C GLY A 113 -3.59 9.29 -8.42
N VAL A 114 -3.07 8.55 -7.46
CA VAL A 114 -3.91 7.78 -6.54
C VAL A 114 -4.78 8.77 -5.75
N LYS A 115 -6.07 8.52 -5.67
CA LYS A 115 -7.01 9.49 -5.06
C LYS A 115 -7.36 9.18 -3.62
N LYS A 116 -7.26 7.93 -3.19
CA LYS A 116 -7.70 7.53 -1.86
C LYS A 116 -6.88 6.36 -1.34
N VAL A 117 -6.64 6.36 -0.03
CA VAL A 117 -5.88 5.32 0.66
C VAL A 117 -6.73 4.74 1.78
N PHE A 118 -6.83 3.40 1.81
CA PHE A 118 -7.35 2.66 2.97
C PHE A 118 -6.18 1.94 3.61
N TYR A 119 -6.09 1.99 4.94
CA TYR A 119 -4.97 1.38 5.65
C TYR A 119 -5.41 0.79 6.99
N SER A 120 -4.70 -0.24 7.46
CA SER A 120 -4.94 -0.81 8.77
C SER A 120 -4.30 0.07 9.85
N ASN A 121 -4.97 0.20 11.00
CA ASN A 121 -4.47 1.02 12.12
C ASN A 121 -4.03 0.15 13.29
N GLU A 122 -3.59 0.79 14.38
CA GLU A 122 -3.07 0.09 15.56
C GLU A 122 -4.16 -0.72 16.29
N GLU A 123 -5.42 -0.35 16.16
CA GLU A 123 -6.55 -1.06 16.77
C GLU A 123 -7.02 -2.24 15.92
N GLY A 124 -6.39 -2.49 14.78
CA GLY A 124 -6.79 -3.56 13.88
C GLY A 124 -7.97 -3.21 12.99
N GLU A 125 -8.32 -1.94 12.92
CA GLU A 125 -9.42 -1.45 12.08
C GLU A 125 -8.87 -0.83 10.80
N ILE A 126 -9.76 -0.47 9.86
CA ILE A 126 -9.39 0.15 8.60
C ILE A 126 -9.80 1.61 8.60
N ASP A 127 -8.84 2.49 8.38
CA ASP A 127 -9.07 3.92 8.21
C ASP A 127 -8.81 4.32 6.77
N SER A 128 -9.15 5.56 6.42
CA SER A 128 -8.93 6.05 5.06
C SER A 128 -8.71 7.55 5.03
N TYR A 129 -8.06 8.02 3.96
CA TYR A 129 -7.93 9.44 3.68
C TYR A 129 -7.80 9.67 2.18
N LYS A 130 -8.13 10.89 1.76
CA LYS A 130 -7.99 11.31 0.36
C LYS A 130 -6.64 11.97 0.14
N LEU A 131 -6.06 11.70 -1.00
CA LEU A 131 -4.82 12.37 -1.43
C LEU A 131 -5.11 13.64 -2.24
#